data_cf9ecb7c99bef11e725c36c1fe55c086
#
_entry.id   cf9ecb7c99bef11e725c36c1fe55c086
#
_cell.length_a   1.000
_cell.length_b   1.000
_cell.length_c   1.000
_cell.angle_alpha   90.00
_cell.angle_beta   90.00
_cell.angle_gamma   90.00
#
_symmetry.space_group_name_H-M   'P 1'
#
loop_
_entity.id
_entity.type
_entity.pdbx_description
1 polymer ?
#
loop_
_entity_poly.entity_id
_entity_poly.type
_entity_poly.pdbx_seq_one_letter_code
_entity_poly.pdbx_strand_id
1 'polypeptide(L)'
;MLPTFEVLFGIPPHHRLWLVRSRGRGGARWGEYWTHEEVDLNGTVIARYESHEEVNSAGQVRCGWRKYDASGCLIAQHTIPDSGSVQSKNQPRFAA
;
A
#
# COMPACT_ATOMS: atom_id res chain seq x y z
N MET A 1 5.28 15.93 -1.30
CA MET A 1 4.33 15.26 -2.15
C MET A 1 4.37 13.77 -1.92
N LEU A 2 3.22 13.16 -1.86
CA LEU A 2 3.15 11.72 -1.66
C LEU A 2 3.30 11.01 -2.99
N PRO A 3 3.97 9.86 -3.01
CA PRO A 3 4.08 9.09 -4.23
C PRO A 3 2.72 8.52 -4.63
N THR A 4 2.56 8.25 -5.91
CA THR A 4 1.39 7.53 -6.37
C THR A 4 1.52 6.06 -5.98
N PHE A 5 0.41 5.34 -6.02
CA PHE A 5 0.48 3.90 -5.76
C PHE A 5 1.36 3.19 -6.78
N GLU A 6 1.36 3.64 -8.03
CA GLU A 6 2.22 3.03 -9.04
C GLU A 6 3.69 3.13 -8.65
N VAL A 7 4.11 4.29 -8.16
CA VAL A 7 5.49 4.47 -7.72
C VAL A 7 5.75 3.65 -6.47
N LEU A 8 4.81 3.67 -5.55
CA LEU A 8 4.95 2.98 -4.28
C LEU A 8 5.16 1.48 -4.49
N PHE A 9 4.40 0.89 -5.38
CA PHE A 9 4.46 -0.55 -5.64
C PHE A 9 5.48 -0.92 -6.70
N GLY A 10 6.11 0.06 -7.35
CA GLY A 10 7.09 -0.23 -8.38
C GLY A 10 6.49 -0.81 -9.64
N ILE A 11 5.32 -0.31 -10.04
CA ILE A 11 4.61 -0.83 -11.20
C ILE A 11 5.36 -0.43 -12.47
N PRO A 12 5.72 -1.40 -13.35
CA PRO A 12 6.39 -1.06 -14.59
C PRO A 12 5.48 -0.27 -15.52
N PRO A 13 6.04 0.52 -16.44
CA PRO A 13 5.22 1.39 -17.28
C PRO A 13 4.30 0.65 -18.25
N HIS A 14 4.58 -0.61 -18.56
CA HIS A 14 3.72 -1.38 -19.44
C HIS A 14 2.63 -2.15 -18.68
N HIS A 15 2.52 -1.95 -17.37
CA HIS A 15 1.43 -2.50 -16.58
C HIS A 15 0.53 -1.37 -16.11
N ARG A 16 -0.66 -1.74 -15.67
CA ARG A 16 -1.61 -0.79 -15.10
C ARG A 16 -1.99 -1.24 -13.72
N LEU A 17 -2.28 -0.26 -12.89
CA LEU A 17 -2.75 -0.51 -11.54
C LEU A 17 -4.17 -0.02 -11.44
N TRP A 18 -5.09 -0.91 -11.08
CA TRP A 18 -6.50 -0.58 -10.95
C TRP A 18 -6.91 -0.58 -9.50
N LEU A 19 -7.62 0.46 -9.10
CA LEU A 19 -8.22 0.49 -7.77
C LEU A 19 -9.49 -0.35 -7.82
N VAL A 20 -9.49 -1.44 -7.05
CA VAL A 20 -10.62 -2.34 -6.99
C VAL A 20 -11.59 -1.92 -5.89
N ARG A 21 -11.03 -1.47 -4.77
CA ARG A 21 -11.85 -1.12 -3.62
C ARG A 21 -11.11 -0.12 -2.74
N SER A 22 -11.86 0.81 -2.20
CA SER A 22 -11.33 1.63 -1.12
C SER A 22 -12.38 1.66 -0.01
N ARG A 23 -11.90 1.76 1.21
CA ARG A 23 -12.79 1.73 2.35
C ARG A 23 -12.19 2.59 3.45
N GLY A 24 -13.00 3.45 4.04
CA GLY A 24 -12.58 4.31 5.13
C GLY A 24 -13.25 3.93 6.42
N ARG A 25 -12.66 4.35 7.50
CA ARG A 25 -13.19 4.14 8.83
C ARG A 25 -12.91 5.37 9.66
N GLY A 26 -13.94 5.90 10.28
CA GLY A 26 -13.83 7.13 11.06
C GLY A 26 -13.90 6.88 12.55
N GLY A 27 -14.10 7.95 13.30
CA GLY A 27 -14.22 7.90 14.74
C GLY A 27 -12.91 8.21 15.44
N ALA A 28 -12.74 7.70 16.65
CA ALA A 28 -11.53 7.92 17.41
C ALA A 28 -10.30 7.32 16.73
N ARG A 29 -10.53 6.34 15.91
CA ARG A 29 -9.51 5.75 15.06
C ARG A 29 -9.91 6.00 13.63
N TRP A 30 -8.94 6.33 12.82
CA TRP A 30 -9.17 6.61 11.43
C TRP A 30 -8.35 5.63 10.58
N GLY A 31 -8.91 5.20 9.47
CA GLY A 31 -8.20 4.31 8.58
C GLY A 31 -8.71 4.39 7.17
N GLU A 32 -7.80 4.21 6.24
CA GLU A 32 -8.11 4.06 4.83
C GLU A 32 -7.47 2.77 4.35
N TYR A 33 -8.22 2.02 3.58
CA TYR A 33 -7.79 0.72 3.10
C TYR A 33 -8.09 0.65 1.61
N TRP A 34 -7.11 0.19 0.85
CA TRP A 34 -7.23 0.11 -0.60
C TRP A 34 -6.86 -1.28 -1.07
N THR A 35 -7.56 -1.75 -2.10
CA THR A 35 -7.19 -2.95 -2.84
C THR A 35 -6.96 -2.56 -4.28
N HIS A 36 -5.81 -2.91 -4.80
CA HIS A 36 -5.44 -2.65 -6.18
C HIS A 36 -5.10 -3.96 -6.88
N GLU A 37 -5.29 -3.96 -8.19
CA GLU A 37 -4.82 -5.06 -9.02
C GLU A 37 -3.89 -4.52 -10.08
N GLU A 38 -2.78 -5.22 -10.27
CA GLU A 38 -1.83 -4.91 -11.32
C GLU A 38 -2.14 -5.82 -12.50
N VAL A 39 -2.33 -5.22 -13.68
CA VAL A 39 -2.66 -5.97 -14.89
C VAL A 39 -1.60 -5.71 -15.93
N ASP A 40 -1.35 -6.71 -16.77
CA ASP A 40 -0.42 -6.57 -17.87
C ASP A 40 -1.10 -5.97 -19.10
N LEU A 41 -0.41 -5.91 -20.21
CA LEU A 41 -0.94 -5.31 -21.43
C LEU A 41 -2.14 -6.05 -21.97
N ASN A 42 -2.30 -7.31 -21.64
CA ASN A 42 -3.42 -8.12 -22.08
C ASN A 42 -4.61 -8.04 -21.14
N GLY A 43 -4.49 -7.28 -20.06
CA GLY A 43 -5.55 -7.18 -19.06
C GLY A 43 -5.55 -8.32 -18.06
N THR A 44 -4.52 -9.14 -18.05
CA THR A 44 -4.43 -10.24 -17.09
C THR A 44 -3.95 -9.72 -15.74
N VAL A 45 -4.65 -10.09 -14.69
CA VAL A 45 -4.25 -9.73 -13.33
C VAL A 45 -3.03 -10.55 -12.96
N ILE A 46 -1.94 -9.88 -12.66
CA ILE A 46 -0.70 -10.55 -12.30
C ILE A 46 -0.34 -10.38 -10.84
N ALA A 47 -0.96 -9.42 -10.15
CA ALA A 47 -0.70 -9.23 -8.73
C ALA A 47 -1.85 -8.44 -8.12
N ARG A 48 -2.00 -8.58 -6.81
CA ARG A 48 -2.96 -7.81 -6.04
C ARG A 48 -2.23 -7.16 -4.89
N TYR A 49 -2.61 -5.92 -4.58
CA TYR A 49 -2.01 -5.16 -3.49
C TYR A 49 -3.09 -4.76 -2.51
N GLU A 50 -2.82 -4.96 -1.24
CA GLU A 50 -3.66 -4.44 -0.17
C GLU A 50 -2.83 -3.45 0.61
N SER A 51 -3.32 -2.23 0.72
CA SER A 51 -2.59 -1.17 1.40
C SER A 51 -3.48 -0.49 2.41
N HIS A 52 -2.87 0.16 3.37
CA HIS A 52 -3.61 0.82 4.42
C HIS A 52 -2.83 1.99 5.00
N GLU A 53 -3.60 2.92 5.55
CA GLU A 53 -3.07 3.99 6.38
C GLU A 53 -4.01 4.13 7.56
N GLU A 54 -3.47 4.07 8.77
CA GLU A 54 -4.26 4.10 9.98
C GLU A 54 -3.72 5.14 10.95
N VAL A 55 -4.63 5.81 11.64
CA VAL A 55 -4.29 6.75 12.70
C VAL A 55 -5.00 6.28 13.96
N ASN A 56 -4.26 6.03 15.02
CA ASN A 56 -4.86 5.58 16.27
C ASN A 56 -5.34 6.79 17.08
N SER A 57 -5.94 6.51 18.24
CA SER A 57 -6.50 7.58 19.07
C SER A 57 -5.45 8.52 19.62
N ALA A 58 -4.20 8.13 19.63
CA ALA A 58 -3.10 8.99 20.05
C ALA A 58 -2.53 9.82 18.91
N GLY A 59 -3.09 9.70 17.70
CA GLY A 59 -2.62 10.44 16.55
C GLY A 59 -1.44 9.81 15.86
N GLN A 60 -1.09 8.61 16.21
CA GLN A 60 0.04 7.93 15.60
C GLN A 60 -0.40 7.29 14.30
N VAL A 61 0.44 7.42 13.28
CA VAL A 61 0.15 6.95 11.92
C VAL A 61 0.91 5.67 11.66
N ARG A 62 0.23 4.71 11.07
CA ARG A 62 0.82 3.47 10.63
C ARG A 62 0.32 3.19 9.22
N CYS A 63 1.22 2.82 8.33
CA CYS A 63 0.84 2.50 6.97
C CYS A 63 1.64 1.31 6.46
N GLY A 64 1.12 0.66 5.44
CA GLY A 64 1.77 -0.49 4.89
C GLY A 64 1.04 -1.05 3.70
N TRP A 65 1.63 -2.07 3.10
CA TRP A 65 0.99 -2.75 1.99
C TRP A 65 1.51 -4.18 1.89
N ARG A 66 0.70 -5.00 1.24
CA ARG A 66 1.04 -6.39 0.95
C ARG A 66 0.78 -6.66 -0.51
N LYS A 67 1.67 -7.43 -1.10
CA LYS A 67 1.54 -7.84 -2.49
C LYS A 67 1.31 -9.35 -2.56
N TYR A 68 0.30 -9.73 -3.31
CA TYR A 68 -0.05 -11.13 -3.55
C TYR A 68 0.13 -11.44 -5.02
N ASP A 69 0.60 -12.64 -5.34
CA ASP A 69 0.66 -13.05 -6.74
C ASP A 69 -0.74 -13.42 -7.24
N ALA A 70 -0.83 -13.83 -8.50
CA ALA A 70 -2.11 -14.12 -9.11
C ALA A 70 -2.82 -15.30 -8.46
N SER A 71 -2.09 -16.17 -7.79
CA SER A 71 -2.69 -17.32 -7.10
C SER A 71 -3.09 -16.99 -5.67
N GLY A 72 -2.79 -15.79 -5.20
CA GLY A 72 -3.16 -15.37 -3.87
C GLY A 72 -2.08 -15.55 -2.82
N CYS A 73 -0.88 -15.92 -3.22
CA CYS A 73 0.23 -16.09 -2.28
C CYS A 73 0.88 -14.75 -1.98
N LEU A 74 1.12 -14.48 -0.71
CA LEU A 74 1.82 -13.28 -0.30
C LEU A 74 3.27 -13.37 -0.74
N ILE A 75 3.72 -12.39 -1.53
CA ILE A 75 5.08 -12.39 -2.05
C ILE A 75 5.91 -11.21 -1.61
N ALA A 76 5.27 -10.18 -1.05
CA ALA A 76 6.01 -9.03 -0.52
C ALA A 76 5.12 -8.29 0.45
N GLN A 77 5.75 -7.64 1.41
CA GLN A 77 5.00 -6.75 2.29
C GLN A 77 5.93 -5.70 2.85
N HIS A 78 5.33 -4.61 3.29
CA HIS A 78 6.08 -3.49 3.80
C HIS A 78 5.19 -2.74 4.78
N THR A 79 5.73 -2.45 5.94
CA THR A 79 5.00 -1.70 6.96
C THR A 79 5.89 -0.59 7.46
N ILE A 80 5.33 0.61 7.52
CA ILE A 80 6.03 1.75 8.08
C ILE A 80 5.37 2.03 9.41
N PRO A 81 6.13 1.99 10.50
CA PRO A 81 5.56 2.27 11.80
C PRO A 81 5.21 3.73 11.92
N ASP A 82 4.59 4.03 13.04
CA ASP A 82 4.17 5.35 13.39
C ASP A 82 5.22 6.39 13.07
N SER A 83 4.74 7.49 12.50
CA SER A 83 5.61 8.61 12.17
C SER A 83 6.35 9.18 13.37
N GLY A 84 5.83 8.98 14.57
CA GLY A 84 6.51 9.44 15.76
C GLY A 84 7.69 8.62 16.14
N SER A 85 7.82 7.44 15.62
CA SER A 85 8.94 6.60 15.97
C SER A 85 10.18 7.09 15.27
N VAL A 86 11.30 6.81 15.89
CA VAL A 86 12.57 7.15 15.29
C VAL A 86 12.77 6.31 14.07
N GLN A 87 12.90 6.93 12.96
CA GLN A 87 13.08 6.21 11.73
C GLN A 87 14.48 5.70 11.60
N SER A 88 14.57 4.45 11.31
CA SER A 88 15.84 3.91 10.92
C SER A 88 16.23 4.54 9.59
N LYS A 89 17.45 4.94 9.49
CA LYS A 89 17.95 5.49 8.24
C LYS A 89 17.92 4.47 7.12
N ASN A 90 17.99 3.22 7.50
CA ASN A 90 18.01 2.14 6.53
C ASN A 90 16.63 1.64 6.22
N GLN A 91 15.64 2.17 6.88
CA GLN A 91 14.30 1.68 6.71
C GLN A 91 13.75 2.10 5.36
N PRO A 92 13.17 1.17 4.60
CA PRO A 92 12.54 1.55 3.35
C PRO A 92 11.43 2.54 3.61
N ARG A 93 11.13 3.32 2.61
CA ARG A 93 10.09 4.31 2.71
C ARG A 93 9.20 4.25 1.52
N PHE A 94 7.97 4.66 1.73
CA PHE A 94 7.04 4.75 0.64
C PHE A 94 7.51 5.73 -0.41
N ALA A 95 8.26 6.73 -0.01
CA ALA A 95 8.73 7.74 -0.93
C ALA A 95 10.08 7.42 -1.55
N ALA A 96 10.60 6.27 -1.32
CA ALA A 96 11.92 5.92 -1.83
C ALA A 96 12.00 5.94 -3.34
#